data_9ba740c5c5292d0077b501365decc331
#
_entry.id   9ba740c5c5292d0077b501365decc331
#
_cell.length_a   1.000
_cell.length_b   1.000
_cell.length_c   1.000
_cell.angle_alpha   90.00
_cell.angle_beta   90.00
_cell.angle_gamma   90.00
#
_symmetry.space_group_name_H-M   'P 1'
#
loop_
_entity.id
_entity.type
_entity.pdbx_description
1 polymer ?
#
loop_
_entity_poly.entity_id
_entity_poly.type
_entity_poly.pdbx_seq_one_letter_code
_entity_poly.pdbx_strand_id
1 'polypeptide(L)'
;LLVLGTALVFGFSWGQLAERMGKRIYSMVRVSRAQHEKAKDVAVGRKAARARQVDVQEERTESVESHPLPVQIIEPVMEPAAAPSERVIKEKQKPLFHELPDTKLPQVDLLDAAQQRQETVSPDTLEMTSRMIEKKLKDFGVEVRVVAAMPGPVITRYEIEPATGVKGSQVVGLGKDLARSLSLVSVRVVETIPGKNYMALELPNAKRQSIRLSEVLGSKVYHDAKSMLTMGLGKDIVGNPVVADLAKMPHVLVAGTTGSGKSVGINAMILSLLYKAEARDVRLLMIDPKMLEMSVYEGIPHLLCPVVTDMKQAANGLTWCVAEMERRYKLMSKLGVRNLAGYNAKIDEAKAKESFI
;
A
#
# COMPACT_ATOMS: atom_id res chain seq x y z
N LEU A 1 -61.77 10.82 62.62
CA LEU A 1 -62.18 9.51 63.14
C LEU A 1 -62.36 8.48 62.07
N LEU A 2 -62.98 8.76 60.92
CA LEU A 2 -63.14 7.81 59.78
C LEU A 2 -61.80 7.27 59.20
N VAL A 3 -60.78 8.12 59.08
CA VAL A 3 -59.46 7.78 58.55
C VAL A 3 -58.69 6.83 59.49
N LEU A 4 -58.81 7.05 60.80
CA LEU A 4 -58.20 6.19 61.80
C LEU A 4 -58.94 4.84 61.95
N GLY A 5 -60.27 4.87 61.83
CA GLY A 5 -61.10 3.66 61.90
C GLY A 5 -60.89 2.71 60.79
N THR A 6 -60.75 3.18 59.57
CA THR A 6 -60.44 2.34 58.39
C THR A 6 -59.06 1.71 58.44
N ALA A 7 -58.05 2.39 58.97
CA ALA A 7 -56.70 1.83 59.15
C ALA A 7 -56.69 0.68 60.18
N LEU A 8 -57.46 0.75 61.22
CA LEU A 8 -57.57 -0.28 62.25
C LEU A 8 -58.39 -1.52 61.81
N VAL A 9 -59.40 -1.32 60.99
CA VAL A 9 -60.28 -2.42 60.51
C VAL A 9 -59.63 -3.22 59.39
N PHE A 10 -58.93 -2.57 58.49
CA PHE A 10 -58.33 -3.21 57.30
C PHE A 10 -56.84 -3.41 57.41
N GLY A 11 -56.17 -3.10 58.52
CA GLY A 11 -54.77 -3.37 58.77
C GLY A 11 -53.77 -2.70 57.79
N PHE A 12 -54.16 -1.55 57.18
CA PHE A 12 -53.23 -0.89 56.23
C PHE A 12 -52.88 0.55 56.72
N SER A 13 -51.67 0.96 56.38
CA SER A 13 -51.14 2.28 56.74
C SER A 13 -51.38 3.30 55.63
N TRP A 14 -52.13 4.36 55.92
CA TRP A 14 -52.31 5.50 55.02
C TRP A 14 -50.96 6.14 54.59
N GLY A 15 -49.96 6.13 55.47
CA GLY A 15 -48.65 6.62 55.20
C GLY A 15 -47.92 5.77 54.11
N GLN A 16 -48.04 4.46 54.14
CA GLN A 16 -47.50 3.59 53.13
C GLN A 16 -48.20 3.74 51.77
N LEU A 17 -49.51 3.95 51.77
CA LEU A 17 -50.28 4.22 50.57
C LEU A 17 -49.86 5.54 49.92
N ALA A 18 -49.75 6.60 50.71
CA ALA A 18 -49.29 7.92 50.25
C ALA A 18 -47.88 7.88 49.70
N GLU A 19 -46.97 7.13 50.36
CA GLU A 19 -45.61 6.93 49.89
C GLU A 19 -45.55 6.16 48.57
N ARG A 20 -46.33 5.12 48.41
CA ARG A 20 -46.44 4.36 47.15
C ARG A 20 -47.02 5.19 46.01
N MET A 21 -48.02 5.99 46.28
CA MET A 21 -48.59 6.93 45.31
C MET A 21 -47.58 8.03 44.96
N GLY A 22 -46.88 8.60 45.93
CA GLY A 22 -45.83 9.57 45.72
C GLY A 22 -44.67 9.05 44.84
N LYS A 23 -44.21 7.82 45.12
CA LYS A 23 -43.18 7.18 44.30
C LYS A 23 -43.64 6.93 42.87
N ARG A 24 -44.89 6.53 42.66
CA ARG A 24 -45.43 6.35 41.30
C ARG A 24 -45.57 7.66 40.54
N ILE A 25 -46.08 8.71 41.16
CA ILE A 25 -46.19 10.03 40.55
C ILE A 25 -44.82 10.60 40.23
N TYR A 26 -43.85 10.49 41.15
CA TYR A 26 -42.50 10.95 40.96
C TYR A 26 -41.81 10.19 39.80
N SER A 27 -41.99 8.86 39.71
CA SER A 27 -41.45 8.07 38.60
C SER A 27 -42.06 8.45 37.25
N MET A 28 -43.40 8.69 37.20
CA MET A 28 -44.06 9.14 35.97
C MET A 28 -43.56 10.52 35.52
N VAL A 29 -43.41 11.45 36.42
CA VAL A 29 -42.91 12.82 36.13
C VAL A 29 -41.45 12.74 35.64
N ARG A 30 -40.64 11.91 36.27
CA ARG A 30 -39.23 11.70 35.86
C ARG A 30 -39.13 11.09 34.49
N VAL A 31 -39.91 10.06 34.16
CA VAL A 31 -39.95 9.44 32.85
C VAL A 31 -40.45 10.42 31.79
N SER A 32 -41.51 11.17 32.07
CA SER A 32 -42.05 12.18 31.15
C SER A 32 -41.03 13.29 30.86
N ARG A 33 -40.32 13.80 31.88
CA ARG A 33 -39.24 14.78 31.69
C ARG A 33 -38.10 14.22 30.84
N ALA A 34 -37.63 13.00 31.12
CA ALA A 34 -36.56 12.34 30.34
C ALA A 34 -36.96 12.10 28.87
N GLN A 35 -38.24 11.77 28.63
CA GLN A 35 -38.76 11.64 27.26
C GLN A 35 -38.84 12.99 26.54
N HIS A 36 -39.20 14.03 27.25
CA HIS A 36 -39.29 15.38 26.68
C HIS A 36 -37.90 15.95 26.36
N GLU A 37 -36.88 15.71 27.20
CA GLU A 37 -35.51 16.07 26.95
C GLU A 37 -34.96 15.31 25.73
N LYS A 38 -35.15 13.98 25.67
CA LYS A 38 -34.77 13.19 24.50
C LYS A 38 -35.43 13.68 23.21
N ALA A 39 -36.72 14.05 23.28
CA ALA A 39 -37.41 14.57 22.10
C ALA A 39 -36.85 15.94 21.66
N LYS A 40 -36.44 16.80 22.60
CA LYS A 40 -35.75 18.06 22.29
C LYS A 40 -34.39 17.84 21.67
N ASP A 41 -33.58 16.92 22.20
CA ASP A 41 -32.25 16.59 21.68
C ASP A 41 -32.34 16.03 20.26
N VAL A 42 -33.31 15.14 19.99
CA VAL A 42 -33.58 14.61 18.65
C VAL A 42 -34.02 15.71 17.68
N ALA A 43 -34.87 16.65 18.14
CA ALA A 43 -35.31 17.77 17.31
C ALA A 43 -34.18 18.74 16.99
N VAL A 44 -33.29 19.04 17.95
CA VAL A 44 -32.06 19.83 17.74
C VAL A 44 -31.13 19.13 16.78
N GLY A 45 -30.89 17.82 16.96
CA GLY A 45 -30.08 17.02 16.08
C GLY A 45 -30.60 17.00 14.63
N ARG A 46 -31.92 16.85 14.43
CA ARG A 46 -32.55 16.92 13.10
C ARG A 46 -32.45 18.31 12.48
N LYS A 47 -32.57 19.35 13.25
CA LYS A 47 -32.43 20.74 12.77
C LYS A 47 -31.00 21.01 12.33
N ALA A 48 -30.01 20.57 13.13
CA ALA A 48 -28.59 20.67 12.77
C ALA A 48 -28.21 19.82 11.54
N ALA A 49 -28.78 18.63 11.40
CA ALA A 49 -28.58 17.78 10.22
C ALA A 49 -29.17 18.42 8.96
N ARG A 50 -30.37 19.02 9.04
CA ARG A 50 -30.97 19.76 7.91
C ARG A 50 -30.16 20.99 7.54
N ALA A 51 -29.67 21.76 8.49
CA ALA A 51 -28.82 22.91 8.23
C ALA A 51 -27.54 22.49 7.49
N ARG A 52 -26.87 21.44 7.96
CA ARG A 52 -25.69 20.89 7.27
C ARG A 52 -26.00 20.41 5.85
N GLN A 53 -27.18 19.82 5.62
CA GLN A 53 -27.58 19.41 4.27
C GLN A 53 -27.82 20.59 3.33
N VAL A 54 -28.38 21.67 3.85
CA VAL A 54 -28.57 22.91 3.08
C VAL A 54 -27.21 23.55 2.74
N ASP A 55 -26.32 23.69 3.76
CA ASP A 55 -24.97 24.23 3.57
C ASP A 55 -24.17 23.42 2.51
N VAL A 56 -24.24 22.08 2.58
CA VAL A 56 -23.59 21.19 1.61
C VAL A 56 -24.21 21.34 0.21
N GLN A 57 -25.52 21.57 0.13
CA GLN A 57 -26.22 21.73 -1.13
C GLN A 57 -25.94 23.11 -1.76
N GLU A 58 -25.83 24.17 -0.95
CA GLU A 58 -25.43 25.51 -1.37
C GLU A 58 -23.95 25.51 -1.82
N GLU A 59 -23.03 24.90 -1.06
CA GLU A 59 -21.64 24.73 -1.48
C GLU A 59 -21.52 23.92 -2.80
N ARG A 60 -22.42 22.95 -3.01
CA ARG A 60 -22.46 22.15 -4.25
C ARG A 60 -22.95 22.96 -5.45
N THR A 61 -23.96 23.81 -5.25
CA THR A 61 -24.46 24.68 -6.34
C THR A 61 -23.48 25.81 -6.66
N GLU A 62 -22.87 26.46 -5.68
CA GLU A 62 -21.83 27.46 -5.89
C GLU A 62 -20.60 26.88 -6.60
N SER A 63 -20.22 25.63 -6.26
CA SER A 63 -19.08 24.96 -6.93
C SER A 63 -19.36 24.58 -8.38
N VAL A 64 -20.61 24.25 -8.71
CA VAL A 64 -21.03 23.94 -10.11
C VAL A 64 -21.12 25.21 -10.95
N GLU A 65 -21.58 26.33 -10.39
CA GLU A 65 -21.64 27.61 -11.11
C GLU A 65 -20.27 28.25 -11.35
N SER A 66 -19.32 28.04 -10.44
CA SER A 66 -17.97 28.60 -10.55
C SER A 66 -16.99 27.81 -11.44
N HIS A 67 -17.33 26.54 -11.77
CA HIS A 67 -16.43 25.66 -12.57
C HIS A 67 -17.22 24.88 -13.62
N PRO A 68 -17.35 25.41 -14.83
CA PRO A 68 -18.18 24.82 -15.93
C PRO A 68 -17.58 23.53 -16.54
N LEU A 69 -16.34 23.16 -16.21
CA LEU A 69 -15.72 21.95 -16.74
C LEU A 69 -15.69 20.83 -15.68
N PRO A 70 -16.30 19.66 -15.96
CA PRO A 70 -16.23 18.52 -15.05
C PRO A 70 -14.77 18.04 -14.91
N VAL A 71 -14.38 17.66 -13.68
CA VAL A 71 -13.09 16.99 -13.43
C VAL A 71 -13.09 15.69 -14.22
N GLN A 72 -12.09 15.50 -15.08
CA GLN A 72 -11.95 14.26 -15.82
C GLN A 72 -11.53 13.15 -14.87
N ILE A 73 -12.46 12.27 -14.50
CA ILE A 73 -12.15 11.06 -13.77
C ILE A 73 -11.55 10.10 -14.80
N ILE A 74 -10.24 9.95 -14.76
CA ILE A 74 -9.54 8.96 -15.57
C ILE A 74 -9.59 7.68 -14.75
N GLU A 75 -10.63 6.87 -14.99
CA GLU A 75 -10.58 5.50 -14.52
C GLU A 75 -9.32 4.89 -15.11
N PRO A 76 -8.45 4.26 -14.27
CA PRO A 76 -7.32 3.53 -14.83
C PRO A 76 -7.89 2.56 -15.85
N VAL A 77 -7.44 2.66 -17.10
CA VAL A 77 -7.74 1.65 -18.14
C VAL A 77 -7.25 0.36 -17.51
N MET A 78 -8.22 -0.37 -16.95
CA MET A 78 -7.94 -1.66 -16.35
C MET A 78 -7.57 -2.56 -17.52
N GLU A 79 -6.28 -2.66 -17.80
CA GLU A 79 -5.83 -3.89 -18.43
C GLU A 79 -6.39 -5.01 -17.56
N PRO A 80 -7.09 -5.99 -18.15
CA PRO A 80 -7.63 -7.13 -17.42
C PRO A 80 -6.49 -7.67 -16.58
N ALA A 81 -6.74 -7.90 -15.28
CA ALA A 81 -5.77 -8.25 -14.25
C ALA A 81 -4.61 -9.00 -14.89
N ALA A 82 -3.40 -8.43 -14.82
CA ALA A 82 -2.26 -8.82 -15.66
C ALA A 82 -2.27 -10.34 -15.85
N ALA A 83 -2.41 -10.79 -17.10
CA ALA A 83 -2.65 -12.19 -17.41
C ALA A 83 -1.63 -13.04 -16.62
N PRO A 84 -2.05 -14.05 -15.88
CA PRO A 84 -1.15 -14.89 -15.13
C PRO A 84 -0.11 -15.47 -16.08
N SER A 85 1.15 -15.52 -15.65
CA SER A 85 2.22 -16.06 -16.46
C SER A 85 1.90 -17.51 -16.86
N GLU A 86 2.44 -17.97 -17.99
CA GLU A 86 2.28 -19.38 -18.43
C GLU A 86 2.75 -20.36 -17.35
N ARG A 87 3.74 -19.99 -16.55
CA ARG A 87 4.20 -20.77 -15.40
C ARG A 87 3.09 -20.96 -14.38
N VAL A 88 2.39 -19.91 -13.97
CA VAL A 88 1.27 -19.99 -13.01
C VAL A 88 0.12 -20.80 -13.58
N ILE A 89 -0.14 -20.71 -14.90
CA ILE A 89 -1.18 -21.51 -15.54
C ILE A 89 -0.81 -23.01 -15.50
N LYS A 90 0.46 -23.35 -15.81
CA LYS A 90 0.98 -24.74 -15.74
C LYS A 90 0.99 -25.27 -14.31
N GLU A 91 1.39 -24.45 -13.32
CA GLU A 91 1.37 -24.83 -11.90
C GLU A 91 -0.04 -25.08 -11.36
N LYS A 92 -1.06 -24.36 -11.85
CA LYS A 92 -2.47 -24.57 -11.50
C LYS A 92 -3.08 -25.84 -12.13
N GLN A 93 -2.56 -26.30 -13.25
CA GLN A 93 -2.94 -27.56 -13.87
C GLN A 93 -2.28 -28.70 -13.09
N LYS A 94 -2.89 -29.12 -11.96
CA LYS A 94 -2.42 -30.29 -11.20
C LYS A 94 -2.50 -31.51 -12.11
N PRO A 95 -1.37 -32.20 -12.41
CA PRO A 95 -1.40 -33.46 -13.14
C PRO A 95 -2.19 -34.48 -12.33
N LEU A 96 -3.01 -35.28 -12.99
CA LEU A 96 -3.79 -36.38 -12.36
C LEU A 96 -2.88 -37.44 -11.73
N PHE A 97 -1.63 -37.51 -12.12
CA PHE A 97 -0.60 -38.38 -11.58
C PHE A 97 0.47 -37.54 -10.93
N HIS A 98 0.82 -37.86 -9.67
CA HIS A 98 1.87 -37.19 -8.88
C HIS A 98 3.28 -37.52 -9.43
N GLU A 99 3.58 -37.09 -10.64
CA GLU A 99 4.97 -36.82 -10.95
C GLU A 99 5.28 -35.43 -10.40
N LEU A 100 6.12 -35.38 -9.37
CA LEU A 100 6.65 -34.11 -8.83
C LEU A 100 7.23 -33.35 -10.04
N PRO A 101 6.73 -32.13 -10.35
CA PRO A 101 7.31 -31.35 -11.41
C PRO A 101 8.79 -31.18 -11.11
N ASP A 102 9.65 -31.47 -12.07
CA ASP A 102 11.10 -31.40 -11.99
C ASP A 102 11.60 -29.95 -11.92
N THR A 103 10.80 -29.09 -11.29
CA THR A 103 11.09 -27.67 -11.11
C THR A 103 11.76 -27.48 -9.75
N LYS A 104 13.06 -27.25 -9.79
CA LYS A 104 13.90 -26.93 -8.62
C LYS A 104 13.55 -25.56 -7.99
N LEU A 105 12.67 -24.79 -8.59
CA LEU A 105 12.22 -23.48 -8.08
C LEU A 105 10.94 -23.60 -7.27
N PRO A 106 10.78 -22.81 -6.20
CA PRO A 106 9.53 -22.74 -5.43
C PRO A 106 8.34 -22.40 -6.32
N GLN A 107 7.19 -23.02 -6.07
CA GLN A 107 5.95 -22.74 -6.80
C GLN A 107 5.28 -21.46 -6.29
N VAL A 108 4.66 -20.69 -7.20
CA VAL A 108 4.01 -19.41 -6.85
C VAL A 108 2.76 -19.62 -5.99
N ASP A 109 2.16 -20.80 -6.01
CA ASP A 109 1.00 -21.17 -5.20
C ASP A 109 1.32 -21.34 -3.70
N LEU A 110 2.60 -21.42 -3.32
CA LEU A 110 3.04 -21.35 -1.92
C LEU A 110 2.84 -19.95 -1.29
N LEU A 111 2.64 -18.92 -2.12
CA LEU A 111 2.36 -17.58 -1.67
C LEU A 111 0.87 -17.37 -1.47
N ASP A 112 0.53 -16.47 -0.54
CA ASP A 112 -0.85 -16.07 -0.33
C ASP A 112 -1.50 -15.59 -1.64
N ALA A 113 -2.72 -16.05 -1.92
CA ALA A 113 -3.47 -15.64 -3.10
C ALA A 113 -3.80 -14.14 -3.09
N ALA A 114 -3.94 -13.56 -4.28
CA ALA A 114 -4.40 -12.19 -4.46
C ALA A 114 -5.77 -12.00 -3.80
N GLN A 115 -5.94 -10.90 -3.09
CA GLN A 115 -7.25 -10.52 -2.55
C GLN A 115 -8.16 -10.01 -3.66
N GLN A 116 -9.46 -10.27 -3.56
CA GLN A 116 -10.43 -9.68 -4.48
C GLN A 116 -10.32 -8.16 -4.43
N ARG A 117 -10.28 -7.54 -5.60
CA ARG A 117 -10.15 -6.09 -5.74
C ARG A 117 -11.42 -5.44 -5.19
N GLN A 118 -11.27 -4.61 -4.17
CA GLN A 118 -12.36 -3.76 -3.67
C GLN A 118 -12.26 -2.40 -4.36
N GLU A 119 -13.40 -1.83 -4.73
CA GLU A 119 -13.46 -0.42 -5.15
C GLU A 119 -12.94 0.45 -4.00
N THR A 120 -11.88 1.19 -4.26
CA THR A 120 -11.19 1.94 -3.21
C THR A 120 -11.79 3.33 -3.00
N VAL A 121 -12.29 3.97 -4.05
CA VAL A 121 -12.83 5.34 -3.99
C VAL A 121 -13.96 5.51 -5.01
N SER A 122 -15.14 5.99 -4.56
CA SER A 122 -16.25 6.26 -5.46
C SER A 122 -16.02 7.54 -6.28
N PRO A 123 -16.63 7.67 -7.49
CA PRO A 123 -16.54 8.87 -8.32
C PRO A 123 -16.95 10.15 -7.58
N ASP A 124 -18.02 10.10 -6.79
CA ASP A 124 -18.48 11.23 -5.98
C ASP A 124 -17.42 11.67 -4.96
N THR A 125 -16.74 10.72 -4.34
CA THR A 125 -15.65 11.03 -3.39
C THR A 125 -14.45 11.65 -4.11
N LEU A 126 -14.14 11.21 -5.33
CA LEU A 126 -13.06 11.79 -6.13
C LEU A 126 -13.35 13.23 -6.48
N GLU A 127 -14.59 13.53 -6.90
CA GLU A 127 -15.00 14.89 -7.23
C GLU A 127 -14.99 15.80 -5.99
N MET A 128 -15.57 15.34 -4.88
CA MET A 128 -15.56 16.07 -3.61
C MET A 128 -14.13 16.41 -3.16
N THR A 129 -13.23 15.42 -3.24
CA THR A 129 -11.83 15.63 -2.86
C THR A 129 -11.12 16.60 -3.79
N SER A 130 -11.41 16.55 -5.09
CA SER A 130 -10.88 17.50 -6.08
C SER A 130 -11.25 18.94 -5.74
N ARG A 131 -12.52 19.18 -5.45
CA ARG A 131 -13.02 20.52 -5.03
C ARG A 131 -12.38 20.98 -3.71
N MET A 132 -12.23 20.04 -2.76
CA MET A 132 -11.59 20.35 -1.49
C MET A 132 -10.12 20.73 -1.65
N ILE A 133 -9.38 20.07 -2.55
CA ILE A 133 -7.98 20.41 -2.88
C ILE A 133 -7.91 21.84 -3.42
N GLU A 134 -8.74 22.18 -4.42
CA GLU A 134 -8.79 23.52 -5.01
C GLU A 134 -9.09 24.59 -3.97
N LYS A 135 -10.14 24.39 -3.15
CA LYS A 135 -10.53 25.29 -2.05
C LYS A 135 -9.40 25.50 -1.06
N LYS A 136 -8.77 24.40 -0.60
CA LYS A 136 -7.70 24.48 0.43
C LYS A 136 -6.44 25.16 -0.10
N LEU A 137 -6.04 24.89 -1.32
CA LEU A 137 -4.90 25.58 -1.92
C LEU A 137 -5.19 27.07 -2.15
N LYS A 138 -6.41 27.42 -2.53
CA LYS A 138 -6.87 28.80 -2.63
C LYS A 138 -6.86 29.52 -1.27
N ASP A 139 -7.28 28.84 -0.18
CA ASP A 139 -7.19 29.36 1.19
C ASP A 139 -5.73 29.69 1.57
N PHE A 140 -4.75 28.98 1.04
CA PHE A 140 -3.31 29.26 1.20
C PHE A 140 -2.74 30.26 0.18
N GLY A 141 -3.60 30.90 -0.62
CA GLY A 141 -3.17 31.88 -1.63
C GLY A 141 -2.58 31.27 -2.90
N VAL A 142 -2.79 29.96 -3.15
CA VAL A 142 -2.31 29.26 -4.34
C VAL A 142 -3.52 28.77 -5.14
N GLU A 143 -3.76 29.37 -6.29
CA GLU A 143 -4.87 29.01 -7.16
C GLU A 143 -4.44 27.88 -8.10
N VAL A 144 -5.19 26.78 -8.07
CA VAL A 144 -4.97 25.60 -8.93
C VAL A 144 -6.32 25.06 -9.41
N ARG A 145 -6.30 24.32 -10.51
CA ARG A 145 -7.45 23.58 -11.01
C ARG A 145 -7.09 22.08 -11.03
N VAL A 146 -7.97 21.23 -10.52
CA VAL A 146 -7.83 19.78 -10.67
C VAL A 146 -8.33 19.37 -12.04
N VAL A 147 -7.43 18.85 -12.86
CA VAL A 147 -7.72 18.45 -14.25
C VAL A 147 -8.18 17.00 -14.31
N ALA A 148 -7.54 16.14 -13.55
CA ALA A 148 -7.84 14.72 -13.55
C ALA A 148 -7.64 14.09 -12.17
N ALA A 149 -8.43 13.07 -11.86
CA ALA A 149 -8.30 12.21 -10.70
C ALA A 149 -8.12 10.75 -11.14
N MET A 150 -7.06 10.10 -10.66
CA MET A 150 -6.71 8.72 -10.97
C MET A 150 -6.68 7.90 -9.68
N PRO A 151 -7.74 7.13 -9.38
CA PRO A 151 -7.76 6.27 -8.21
C PRO A 151 -6.86 5.04 -8.41
N GLY A 152 -5.95 4.81 -7.47
CA GLY A 152 -5.11 3.62 -7.41
C GLY A 152 -5.47 2.71 -6.22
N PRO A 153 -4.77 1.58 -6.07
CA PRO A 153 -5.06 0.62 -4.98
C PRO A 153 -4.69 1.14 -3.59
N VAL A 154 -3.73 2.04 -3.49
CA VAL A 154 -3.18 2.53 -2.21
C VAL A 154 -3.30 4.04 -2.08
N ILE A 155 -3.11 4.75 -3.19
CA ILE A 155 -3.17 6.20 -3.30
C ILE A 155 -4.07 6.61 -4.44
N THR A 156 -4.60 7.84 -4.37
CA THR A 156 -5.25 8.51 -5.51
C THR A 156 -4.38 9.67 -5.95
N ARG A 157 -4.10 9.75 -7.24
CA ARG A 157 -3.37 10.86 -7.85
C ARG A 157 -4.34 11.88 -8.43
N TYR A 158 -4.19 13.13 -8.02
CA TYR A 158 -4.90 14.27 -8.58
C TYR A 158 -3.92 15.09 -9.40
N GLU A 159 -4.14 15.20 -10.70
CA GLU A 159 -3.37 16.09 -11.57
C GLU A 159 -3.93 17.51 -11.44
N ILE A 160 -3.06 18.44 -11.12
CA ILE A 160 -3.42 19.84 -10.92
C ILE A 160 -2.70 20.75 -11.92
N GLU A 161 -3.40 21.74 -12.41
CA GLU A 161 -2.88 22.82 -13.24
C GLU A 161 -2.78 24.08 -12.37
N PRO A 162 -1.56 24.55 -12.05
CA PRO A 162 -1.37 25.80 -11.34
C PRO A 162 -1.78 27.00 -12.21
N ALA A 163 -2.42 28.01 -11.61
CA ALA A 163 -2.75 29.24 -12.30
C ALA A 163 -1.49 30.01 -12.74
N THR A 164 -1.64 30.89 -13.73
CA THR A 164 -0.54 31.71 -14.24
C THR A 164 0.11 32.51 -13.12
N GLY A 165 1.44 32.37 -12.97
CA GLY A 165 2.21 33.03 -11.90
C GLY A 165 2.44 32.21 -10.64
N VAL A 166 1.78 31.07 -10.49
CA VAL A 166 2.02 30.13 -9.38
C VAL A 166 3.27 29.29 -9.67
N LYS A 167 4.22 29.32 -8.76
CA LYS A 167 5.46 28.51 -8.86
C LYS A 167 5.23 27.12 -8.27
N GLY A 168 5.72 26.06 -8.92
CA GLY A 168 5.63 24.67 -8.42
C GLY A 168 6.17 24.51 -7.00
N SER A 169 7.26 25.22 -6.66
CA SER A 169 7.85 25.22 -5.31
C SER A 169 6.89 25.72 -4.21
N GLN A 170 5.93 26.59 -4.54
CA GLN A 170 4.91 27.04 -3.58
C GLN A 170 3.98 25.89 -3.22
N VAL A 171 3.54 25.12 -4.23
CA VAL A 171 2.69 23.94 -4.01
C VAL A 171 3.44 22.86 -3.21
N VAL A 172 4.72 22.62 -3.55
CA VAL A 172 5.58 21.66 -2.82
C VAL A 172 5.71 22.05 -1.36
N GLY A 173 5.94 23.34 -1.08
CA GLY A 173 6.06 23.86 0.29
C GLY A 173 4.80 23.66 1.12
N LEU A 174 3.63 23.69 0.51
CA LEU A 174 2.33 23.52 1.17
C LEU A 174 1.93 22.06 1.41
N GLY A 175 2.70 21.07 0.97
CA GLY A 175 2.33 19.66 1.06
C GLY A 175 1.96 19.20 2.48
N LYS A 176 2.66 19.67 3.50
CA LYS A 176 2.37 19.35 4.92
C LYS A 176 1.10 20.05 5.43
N ASP A 177 0.91 21.30 5.06
CA ASP A 177 -0.25 22.08 5.46
C ASP A 177 -1.52 21.58 4.77
N LEU A 178 -1.41 21.20 3.51
CA LEU A 178 -2.49 20.56 2.77
C LEU A 178 -2.85 19.21 3.39
N ALA A 179 -1.89 18.37 3.76
CA ALA A 179 -2.13 17.11 4.45
C ALA A 179 -2.93 17.33 5.75
N ARG A 180 -2.50 18.30 6.56
CA ARG A 180 -3.21 18.67 7.81
C ARG A 180 -4.64 19.16 7.52
N SER A 181 -4.82 20.03 6.53
CA SER A 181 -6.13 20.62 6.20
C SER A 181 -7.12 19.60 5.63
N LEU A 182 -6.62 18.53 5.00
CA LEU A 182 -7.39 17.41 4.48
C LEU A 182 -7.52 16.24 5.47
N SER A 183 -6.98 16.40 6.70
CA SER A 183 -6.95 15.34 7.73
C SER A 183 -6.26 14.06 7.25
N LEU A 184 -5.22 14.19 6.43
CA LEU A 184 -4.42 13.09 5.90
C LEU A 184 -3.08 12.97 6.64
N VAL A 185 -2.52 11.77 6.67
CA VAL A 185 -1.21 11.51 7.28
C VAL A 185 -0.09 12.23 6.51
N SER A 186 -0.19 12.24 5.18
CA SER A 186 0.78 12.89 4.30
C SER A 186 0.18 13.12 2.92
N VAL A 187 0.66 14.13 2.22
CA VAL A 187 0.40 14.38 0.79
C VAL A 187 1.75 14.45 0.10
N ARG A 188 1.92 13.69 -0.98
CA ARG A 188 3.11 13.77 -1.82
C ARG A 188 2.83 14.67 -3.01
N VAL A 189 3.68 15.68 -3.20
CA VAL A 189 3.62 16.56 -4.36
C VAL A 189 4.62 16.08 -5.40
N VAL A 190 4.14 15.81 -6.62
CA VAL A 190 4.97 15.47 -7.78
C VAL A 190 5.01 16.71 -8.67
N GLU A 191 6.16 17.36 -8.68
CA GLU A 191 6.31 18.66 -9.35
C GLU A 191 6.28 18.57 -10.88
N THR A 192 6.77 17.45 -11.43
CA THR A 192 6.87 17.28 -12.89
C THR A 192 6.30 15.94 -13.31
N ILE A 193 5.37 15.96 -14.23
CA ILE A 193 4.85 14.78 -14.93
C ILE A 193 5.42 14.76 -16.33
N PRO A 194 6.16 13.71 -16.74
CA PRO A 194 6.70 13.64 -18.09
C PRO A 194 5.62 13.82 -19.16
N GLY A 195 5.84 14.73 -20.09
CA GLY A 195 4.93 15.00 -21.21
C GLY A 195 3.68 15.83 -20.88
N LYS A 196 3.55 16.38 -19.65
CA LYS A 196 2.43 17.22 -19.23
C LYS A 196 2.91 18.48 -18.52
N ASN A 197 2.11 19.54 -18.62
CA ASN A 197 2.35 20.82 -17.92
C ASN A 197 1.74 20.83 -16.50
N TYR A 198 1.30 19.68 -16.01
CA TYR A 198 0.62 19.53 -14.75
C TYR A 198 1.57 19.07 -13.65
N MET A 199 1.20 19.37 -12.42
CA MET A 199 1.75 18.76 -11.22
C MET A 199 0.79 17.66 -10.75
N ALA A 200 1.23 16.81 -9.82
CA ALA A 200 0.30 15.89 -9.19
C ALA A 200 0.38 15.92 -7.67
N LEU A 201 -0.76 15.70 -7.05
CA LEU A 201 -0.91 15.44 -5.62
C LEU A 201 -1.29 13.99 -5.43
N GLU A 202 -0.49 13.24 -4.68
CA GLU A 202 -0.76 11.86 -4.35
C GLU A 202 -1.26 11.78 -2.91
N LEU A 203 -2.54 11.41 -2.76
CA LEU A 203 -3.23 11.32 -1.47
C LEU A 203 -3.43 9.85 -1.10
N PRO A 204 -3.14 9.46 0.15
CA PRO A 204 -3.40 8.09 0.60
C PRO A 204 -4.90 7.82 0.67
N ASN A 205 -5.32 6.67 0.15
CA ASN A 205 -6.71 6.23 0.25
C ASN A 205 -7.08 5.89 1.71
N ALA A 206 -8.33 6.15 2.08
CA ALA A 206 -8.85 5.80 3.41
C ALA A 206 -8.85 4.28 3.62
N LYS A 207 -9.20 3.52 2.58
CA LYS A 207 -9.08 2.06 2.54
C LYS A 207 -7.96 1.70 1.58
N ARG A 208 -6.86 1.18 2.10
CA ARG A 208 -5.70 0.75 1.30
C ARG A 208 -5.82 -0.73 0.99
N GLN A 209 -5.60 -1.10 -0.24
CA GLN A 209 -5.55 -2.48 -0.65
C GLN A 209 -4.15 -3.05 -0.36
N SER A 210 -4.08 -4.20 0.33
CA SER A 210 -2.82 -4.93 0.51
C SER A 210 -2.46 -5.64 -0.79
N ILE A 211 -1.27 -5.37 -1.30
CA ILE A 211 -0.74 -6.03 -2.50
C ILE A 211 0.01 -7.28 -2.05
N ARG A 212 -0.40 -8.44 -2.56
CA ARG A 212 0.25 -9.71 -2.28
C ARG A 212 1.46 -9.92 -3.18
N LEU A 213 2.52 -10.52 -2.65
CA LEU A 213 3.73 -10.80 -3.43
C LEU A 213 3.44 -11.74 -4.63
N SER A 214 2.47 -12.66 -4.48
CA SER A 214 1.99 -13.52 -5.56
C SER A 214 1.49 -12.76 -6.79
N GLU A 215 0.93 -11.55 -6.61
CA GLU A 215 0.46 -10.71 -7.70
C GLU A 215 1.61 -10.15 -8.55
N VAL A 216 2.76 -9.94 -7.92
CA VAL A 216 3.98 -9.43 -8.58
C VAL A 216 4.77 -10.58 -9.21
N LEU A 217 5.06 -11.64 -8.42
CA LEU A 217 5.85 -12.77 -8.90
C LEU A 217 5.09 -13.66 -9.90
N GLY A 218 3.76 -13.71 -9.81
CA GLY A 218 2.90 -14.39 -10.78
C GLY A 218 2.66 -13.62 -12.08
N SER A 219 3.12 -12.36 -12.17
CA SER A 219 2.90 -11.52 -13.34
C SER A 219 3.80 -11.90 -14.52
N LYS A 220 3.31 -11.61 -15.73
CA LYS A 220 4.08 -11.79 -16.96
C LYS A 220 5.34 -10.94 -16.96
N VAL A 221 5.28 -9.71 -16.45
CA VAL A 221 6.42 -8.78 -16.39
C VAL A 221 7.60 -9.37 -15.59
N TYR A 222 7.32 -10.03 -14.46
CA TYR A 222 8.35 -10.69 -13.68
C TYR A 222 8.85 -11.97 -14.38
N HIS A 223 7.96 -12.78 -14.92
CA HIS A 223 8.30 -14.05 -15.53
C HIS A 223 9.17 -13.87 -16.80
N ASP A 224 8.79 -12.95 -17.70
CA ASP A 224 9.46 -12.71 -18.99
C ASP A 224 10.78 -11.93 -18.82
N ALA A 225 11.05 -11.37 -17.65
CA ALA A 225 12.31 -10.70 -17.38
C ALA A 225 13.47 -11.69 -17.49
N LYS A 226 14.45 -11.37 -18.35
CA LYS A 226 15.58 -12.26 -18.68
C LYS A 226 16.62 -12.38 -17.56
N SER A 227 16.75 -11.35 -16.71
CA SER A 227 17.75 -11.34 -15.65
C SER A 227 17.36 -12.27 -14.50
N MET A 228 18.30 -13.11 -14.06
CA MET A 228 18.13 -13.93 -12.85
C MET A 228 18.14 -13.08 -11.57
N LEU A 229 18.57 -11.83 -11.64
CA LEU A 229 18.55 -10.86 -10.54
C LEU A 229 17.34 -9.92 -10.60
N THR A 230 16.22 -10.37 -11.19
CA THR A 230 14.97 -9.61 -11.23
C THR A 230 14.28 -9.66 -9.88
N MET A 231 13.98 -8.48 -9.34
CA MET A 231 13.28 -8.29 -8.07
C MET A 231 11.89 -7.71 -8.31
N GLY A 232 10.87 -8.25 -7.63
CA GLY A 232 9.55 -7.65 -7.54
C GLY A 232 9.55 -6.52 -6.51
N LEU A 233 9.18 -5.33 -6.92
CA LEU A 233 9.12 -4.15 -6.05
C LEU A 233 7.72 -3.87 -5.53
N GLY A 234 6.67 -4.32 -6.22
CA GLY A 234 5.28 -4.05 -5.87
C GLY A 234 4.45 -3.69 -7.09
N LYS A 235 3.49 -2.80 -6.90
CA LYS A 235 2.67 -2.23 -7.98
C LYS A 235 2.84 -0.72 -8.05
N ASP A 236 2.71 -0.17 -9.25
CA ASP A 236 2.66 1.27 -9.47
C ASP A 236 1.32 1.87 -8.97
N ILE A 237 1.18 3.18 -9.13
CA ILE A 237 -0.01 3.92 -8.70
C ILE A 237 -1.29 3.48 -9.43
N VAL A 238 -1.17 2.89 -10.62
CA VAL A 238 -2.30 2.39 -11.42
C VAL A 238 -2.63 0.93 -11.07
N GLY A 239 -1.68 0.22 -10.45
CA GLY A 239 -1.83 -1.17 -10.02
C GLY A 239 -1.07 -2.17 -10.89
N ASN A 240 -0.19 -1.73 -11.80
CA ASN A 240 0.64 -2.61 -12.62
C ASN A 240 1.84 -3.14 -11.83
N PRO A 241 2.22 -4.41 -12.01
CA PRO A 241 3.41 -4.97 -11.37
C PRO A 241 4.69 -4.24 -11.82
N VAL A 242 5.53 -3.90 -10.85
CA VAL A 242 6.82 -3.24 -11.06
C VAL A 242 7.94 -4.17 -10.63
N VAL A 243 8.87 -4.39 -11.54
CA VAL A 243 10.08 -5.18 -11.31
C VAL A 243 11.32 -4.36 -11.59
N ALA A 244 12.43 -4.73 -10.97
CA ALA A 244 13.72 -4.12 -11.21
C ALA A 244 14.80 -5.18 -11.35
N ASP A 245 15.83 -4.89 -12.11
CA ASP A 245 16.99 -5.75 -12.31
C ASP A 245 18.15 -5.29 -11.42
N LEU A 246 18.49 -6.07 -10.40
CA LEU A 246 19.59 -5.75 -9.48
C LEU A 246 20.94 -5.67 -10.20
N ALA A 247 21.12 -6.39 -11.30
CA ALA A 247 22.36 -6.30 -12.10
C ALA A 247 22.57 -4.89 -12.70
N LYS A 248 21.48 -4.16 -12.97
CA LYS A 248 21.52 -2.76 -13.43
C LYS A 248 21.63 -1.74 -12.30
N MET A 249 21.49 -2.19 -11.07
CA MET A 249 21.63 -1.42 -9.83
C MET A 249 22.68 -2.10 -8.94
N PRO A 250 23.98 -2.11 -9.33
CA PRO A 250 25.00 -2.95 -8.68
C PRO A 250 25.15 -2.65 -7.18
N HIS A 251 24.78 -1.45 -6.76
CA HIS A 251 24.73 -1.03 -5.36
C HIS A 251 23.41 -0.31 -5.08
N VAL A 252 22.65 -0.77 -4.09
CA VAL A 252 21.36 -0.20 -3.71
C VAL A 252 21.33 0.05 -2.23
N LEU A 253 20.99 1.28 -1.85
CA LEU A 253 20.68 1.63 -0.48
C LEU A 253 19.17 1.57 -0.25
N VAL A 254 18.73 0.72 0.67
CA VAL A 254 17.34 0.64 1.10
C VAL A 254 17.21 1.23 2.49
N ALA A 255 16.54 2.37 2.62
CA ALA A 255 16.36 3.07 3.87
C ALA A 255 14.88 3.32 4.18
N GLY A 256 14.56 3.42 5.46
CA GLY A 256 13.22 3.71 5.93
C GLY A 256 13.16 3.78 7.45
N THR A 257 12.20 4.54 7.98
CA THR A 257 11.92 4.61 9.41
C THR A 257 11.31 3.31 9.91
N THR A 258 11.29 3.11 11.22
CA THR A 258 10.60 1.97 11.83
C THR A 258 9.13 1.93 11.39
N GLY A 259 8.66 0.77 10.94
CA GLY A 259 7.29 0.61 10.42
C GLY A 259 7.08 1.06 8.97
N SER A 260 8.11 1.54 8.26
CA SER A 260 8.00 1.94 6.84
C SER A 260 7.87 0.76 5.87
N GLY A 261 8.08 -0.48 6.33
CA GLY A 261 8.08 -1.67 5.49
C GLY A 261 9.45 -2.06 4.92
N LYS A 262 10.56 -1.46 5.39
CA LYS A 262 11.93 -1.76 4.92
C LYS A 262 12.20 -3.27 4.94
N SER A 263 11.99 -3.94 6.06
CA SER A 263 12.23 -5.38 6.21
C SER A 263 11.32 -6.21 5.31
N VAL A 264 10.06 -5.82 5.15
CA VAL A 264 9.13 -6.47 4.22
C VAL A 264 9.61 -6.32 2.78
N GLY A 265 10.08 -5.12 2.40
CA GLY A 265 10.65 -4.85 1.08
C GLY A 265 11.90 -5.69 0.79
N ILE A 266 12.83 -5.78 1.76
CA ILE A 266 14.03 -6.61 1.63
C ILE A 266 13.66 -8.09 1.48
N ASN A 267 12.73 -8.60 2.29
CA ASN A 267 12.23 -9.96 2.17
C ASN A 267 11.57 -10.22 0.81
N ALA A 268 10.79 -9.29 0.30
CA ALA A 268 10.19 -9.40 -1.03
C ALA A 268 11.25 -9.45 -2.14
N MET A 269 12.34 -8.69 -2.03
CA MET A 269 13.48 -8.74 -2.96
C MET A 269 14.20 -10.08 -2.89
N ILE A 270 14.50 -10.59 -1.69
CA ILE A 270 15.16 -11.89 -1.50
C ILE A 270 14.27 -13.01 -2.08
N LEU A 271 13.00 -13.06 -1.70
CA LEU A 271 12.07 -14.06 -2.22
C LEU A 271 11.96 -13.97 -3.74
N SER A 272 11.97 -12.78 -4.33
CA SER A 272 11.97 -12.62 -5.78
C SER A 272 13.17 -13.34 -6.43
N LEU A 273 14.36 -13.25 -5.84
CA LEU A 273 15.54 -13.95 -6.35
C LEU A 273 15.40 -15.46 -6.21
N LEU A 274 14.89 -15.95 -5.07
CA LEU A 274 14.70 -17.39 -4.81
C LEU A 274 13.62 -18.01 -5.73
N TYR A 275 12.61 -17.27 -6.12
CA TYR A 275 11.58 -17.71 -7.08
C TYR A 275 12.02 -17.61 -8.54
N LYS A 276 13.10 -16.87 -8.83
CA LYS A 276 13.61 -16.63 -10.19
C LYS A 276 14.77 -17.54 -10.59
N ALA A 277 15.67 -17.82 -9.66
CA ALA A 277 16.97 -18.42 -9.96
C ALA A 277 17.30 -19.57 -9.01
N GLU A 278 18.00 -20.57 -9.51
CA GLU A 278 18.57 -21.66 -8.70
C GLU A 278 19.87 -21.23 -8.01
N ALA A 279 20.29 -22.01 -7.02
CA ALA A 279 21.54 -21.77 -6.28
C ALA A 279 22.81 -21.80 -7.15
N ARG A 280 22.76 -22.46 -8.31
CA ARG A 280 23.87 -22.46 -9.28
C ARG A 280 24.01 -21.12 -10.02
N ASP A 281 22.89 -20.38 -10.18
CA ASP A 281 22.85 -19.15 -10.97
C ASP A 281 23.00 -17.91 -10.07
N VAL A 282 22.44 -17.96 -8.87
CA VAL A 282 22.49 -16.86 -7.90
C VAL A 282 22.93 -17.36 -6.52
N ARG A 283 23.95 -16.71 -5.97
CA ARG A 283 24.45 -16.99 -4.62
C ARG A 283 24.32 -15.75 -3.77
N LEU A 284 24.03 -15.95 -2.47
CA LEU A 284 23.77 -14.90 -1.51
C LEU A 284 24.79 -14.96 -0.37
N LEU A 285 25.36 -13.80 -0.02
CA LEU A 285 26.06 -13.57 1.23
C LEU A 285 25.19 -12.63 2.05
N MET A 286 24.64 -13.13 3.16
CA MET A 286 23.77 -12.37 4.04
C MET A 286 24.50 -11.98 5.31
N ILE A 287 24.41 -10.69 5.68
CA ILE A 287 25.01 -10.14 6.88
C ILE A 287 23.90 -9.46 7.69
N ASP A 288 23.59 -9.99 8.85
CA ASP A 288 22.55 -9.49 9.77
C ASP A 288 23.09 -9.34 11.20
N PRO A 289 23.78 -8.23 11.52
CA PRO A 289 24.37 -8.02 12.84
C PRO A 289 23.34 -7.90 13.97
N LYS A 290 22.07 -7.72 13.65
CA LYS A 290 20.98 -7.64 14.63
C LYS A 290 20.29 -8.99 14.89
N MET A 291 20.53 -10.00 14.05
CA MET A 291 19.91 -11.34 14.11
C MET A 291 18.37 -11.32 14.05
N LEU A 292 17.77 -10.34 13.40
CA LEU A 292 16.32 -10.11 13.45
C LEU A 292 15.61 -10.33 12.12
N GLU A 293 16.29 -10.15 10.99
CA GLU A 293 15.63 -10.07 9.69
C GLU A 293 15.95 -11.25 8.77
N MET A 294 17.17 -11.82 8.86
CA MET A 294 17.66 -12.80 7.88
C MET A 294 17.82 -14.23 8.41
N SER A 295 17.61 -14.47 9.69
CA SER A 295 17.72 -15.81 10.31
C SER A 295 16.76 -16.84 9.68
N VAL A 296 15.64 -16.41 9.13
CA VAL A 296 14.65 -17.27 8.45
C VAL A 296 15.19 -17.89 7.16
N TYR A 297 16.28 -17.34 6.59
CA TYR A 297 16.93 -17.85 5.39
C TYR A 297 18.08 -18.82 5.67
N GLU A 298 18.37 -19.12 6.94
CA GLU A 298 19.42 -20.06 7.30
C GLU A 298 19.18 -21.43 6.64
N GLY A 299 20.24 -22.01 6.08
CA GLY A 299 20.17 -23.32 5.42
C GLY A 299 19.64 -23.36 4.00
N ILE A 300 19.23 -22.23 3.40
CA ILE A 300 18.84 -22.24 1.97
C ILE A 300 20.07 -22.52 1.07
N PRO A 301 19.91 -23.26 -0.04
CA PRO A 301 21.03 -23.64 -0.91
C PRO A 301 21.73 -22.46 -1.59
N HIS A 302 21.09 -21.31 -1.65
CA HIS A 302 21.64 -20.08 -2.25
C HIS A 302 22.72 -19.42 -1.39
N LEU A 303 22.80 -19.73 -0.08
CA LEU A 303 23.80 -19.11 0.79
C LEU A 303 25.22 -19.61 0.45
N LEU A 304 26.16 -18.68 0.44
CA LEU A 304 27.60 -18.97 0.33
C LEU A 304 28.18 -19.48 1.66
N CYS A 305 27.66 -18.97 2.76
CA CYS A 305 27.98 -19.36 4.13
C CYS A 305 26.75 -19.11 5.01
N PRO A 306 26.69 -19.61 6.26
CA PRO A 306 25.67 -19.25 7.22
C PRO A 306 25.50 -17.72 7.31
N VAL A 307 24.30 -17.26 7.71
CA VAL A 307 24.04 -15.83 7.88
C VAL A 307 25.04 -15.23 8.86
N VAL A 308 25.80 -14.26 8.40
CA VAL A 308 26.88 -13.65 9.17
C VAL A 308 26.33 -12.66 10.15
N THR A 309 26.56 -12.90 11.44
CA THR A 309 26.08 -12.04 12.54
C THR A 309 27.20 -11.28 13.24
N ASP A 310 28.44 -11.77 13.14
CA ASP A 310 29.63 -11.15 13.74
C ASP A 310 30.28 -10.13 12.80
N MET A 311 30.65 -8.98 13.31
CA MET A 311 31.18 -7.88 12.52
C MET A 311 32.56 -8.16 11.91
N LYS A 312 33.40 -8.99 12.56
CA LYS A 312 34.72 -9.38 12.01
C LYS A 312 34.53 -10.35 10.85
N GLN A 313 33.60 -11.29 11.00
CA GLN A 313 33.23 -12.22 9.92
C GLN A 313 32.63 -11.47 8.74
N ALA A 314 31.79 -10.43 9.00
CA ALA A 314 31.25 -9.57 7.97
C ALA A 314 32.36 -8.86 7.17
N ALA A 315 33.35 -8.26 7.85
CA ALA A 315 34.50 -7.64 7.21
C ALA A 315 35.31 -8.66 6.38
N ASN A 316 35.53 -9.88 6.89
CA ASN A 316 36.19 -10.96 6.17
C ASN A 316 35.40 -11.38 4.93
N GLY A 317 34.07 -11.50 5.05
CA GLY A 317 33.18 -11.80 3.94
C GLY A 317 33.26 -10.77 2.81
N LEU A 318 33.27 -9.48 3.15
CA LEU A 318 33.45 -8.39 2.16
C LEU A 318 34.82 -8.43 1.51
N THR A 319 35.89 -8.69 2.27
CA THR A 319 37.25 -8.86 1.74
C THR A 319 37.31 -10.06 0.76
N TRP A 320 36.66 -11.16 1.13
CA TRP A 320 36.53 -12.32 0.23
C TRP A 320 35.81 -11.97 -1.07
N CYS A 321 34.74 -11.17 -1.01
CA CYS A 321 34.02 -10.73 -2.22
C CYS A 321 34.95 -9.95 -3.17
N VAL A 322 35.83 -9.08 -2.64
CA VAL A 322 36.81 -8.35 -3.45
C VAL A 322 37.79 -9.32 -4.12
N ALA A 323 38.37 -10.24 -3.35
CA ALA A 323 39.29 -11.23 -3.87
C ALA A 323 38.65 -12.14 -4.96
N GLU A 324 37.38 -12.55 -4.75
CA GLU A 324 36.63 -13.34 -5.73
C GLU A 324 36.34 -12.55 -7.01
N MET A 325 36.00 -11.26 -6.86
CA MET A 325 35.82 -10.36 -8.01
C MET A 325 37.08 -10.24 -8.82
N GLU A 326 38.23 -10.04 -8.19
CA GLU A 326 39.53 -9.98 -8.87
C GLU A 326 39.87 -11.30 -9.57
N ARG A 327 39.58 -12.43 -8.91
CA ARG A 327 39.77 -13.76 -9.51
C ARG A 327 38.93 -13.91 -10.79
N ARG A 328 37.68 -13.49 -10.76
CA ARG A 328 36.78 -13.52 -11.92
C ARG A 328 37.27 -12.61 -13.04
N TYR A 329 37.77 -11.42 -12.74
CA TYR A 329 38.36 -10.52 -13.72
C TYR A 329 39.55 -11.15 -14.42
N LYS A 330 40.43 -11.83 -13.69
CA LYS A 330 41.58 -12.56 -14.28
C LYS A 330 41.12 -13.67 -15.21
N LEU A 331 40.09 -14.43 -14.86
CA LEU A 331 39.52 -15.47 -15.71
C LEU A 331 38.91 -14.91 -16.99
N MET A 332 38.08 -13.83 -16.86
CA MET A 332 37.49 -13.16 -18.02
C MET A 332 38.58 -12.58 -18.95
N SER A 333 39.61 -11.99 -18.39
CA SER A 333 40.74 -11.44 -19.14
C SER A 333 41.48 -12.55 -19.94
N LYS A 334 41.73 -13.71 -19.32
CA LYS A 334 42.35 -14.85 -20.01
C LYS A 334 41.52 -15.34 -21.18
N LEU A 335 40.21 -15.33 -21.10
CA LEU A 335 39.30 -15.72 -22.19
C LEU A 335 39.01 -14.57 -23.18
N GLY A 336 39.57 -13.38 -22.96
CA GLY A 336 39.32 -12.21 -23.80
C GLY A 336 37.86 -11.76 -23.83
N VAL A 337 37.13 -11.92 -22.72
CA VAL A 337 35.71 -11.49 -22.59
C VAL A 337 35.59 -10.32 -21.62
N ARG A 338 34.58 -9.46 -21.83
CA ARG A 338 34.40 -8.21 -21.09
C ARG A 338 33.35 -8.28 -19.97
N ASN A 339 32.57 -9.36 -19.93
CA ASN A 339 31.50 -9.52 -18.97
C ASN A 339 31.24 -10.98 -18.63
N LEU A 340 30.51 -11.23 -17.56
CA LEU A 340 30.19 -12.58 -17.07
C LEU A 340 29.34 -13.38 -18.07
N ALA A 341 28.41 -12.74 -18.77
CA ALA A 341 27.57 -13.41 -19.77
C ALA A 341 28.40 -13.96 -20.91
N GLY A 342 29.36 -13.18 -21.42
CA GLY A 342 30.31 -13.64 -22.47
C GLY A 342 31.24 -14.75 -21.98
N TYR A 343 31.63 -14.71 -20.68
CA TYR A 343 32.41 -15.80 -20.08
C TYR A 343 31.60 -17.09 -20.04
N ASN A 344 30.38 -17.04 -19.50
CA ASN A 344 29.48 -18.20 -19.39
C ASN A 344 29.17 -18.80 -20.78
N ALA A 345 28.88 -17.95 -21.77
CA ALA A 345 28.62 -18.41 -23.15
C ALA A 345 29.80 -19.21 -23.74
N LYS A 346 31.05 -18.76 -23.52
CA LYS A 346 32.22 -19.50 -23.96
C LYS A 346 32.42 -20.83 -23.22
N ILE A 347 32.12 -20.86 -21.92
CA ILE A 347 32.18 -22.11 -21.14
C ILE A 347 31.11 -23.09 -21.62
N ASP A 348 29.89 -22.63 -21.89
CA ASP A 348 28.81 -23.49 -22.38
C ASP A 348 29.11 -24.00 -23.80
N GLU A 349 29.70 -23.18 -24.67
CA GLU A 349 30.17 -23.61 -26.00
C GLU A 349 31.28 -24.67 -25.91
N ALA A 350 32.21 -24.48 -24.98
CA ALA A 350 33.29 -25.47 -24.77
C ALA A 350 32.76 -26.79 -24.22
N LYS A 351 31.83 -26.75 -23.28
CA LYS A 351 31.15 -27.95 -22.78
C LYS A 351 30.40 -28.69 -23.90
N ALA A 352 29.68 -27.95 -24.74
CA ALA A 352 28.96 -28.55 -25.88
C ALA A 352 29.90 -29.22 -26.90
N LYS A 353 31.14 -28.74 -27.03
CA LYS A 353 32.17 -29.30 -27.92
C LYS A 353 33.07 -30.31 -27.21
N GLU A 354 32.81 -30.66 -25.95
CA GLU A 354 33.66 -31.51 -25.09
C GLU A 354 35.14 -31.06 -25.07
N SER A 355 35.36 -29.76 -25.28
CA SER A 355 36.70 -29.17 -25.32
C SER A 355 37.08 -28.57 -23.96
N PHE A 356 38.34 -28.76 -23.55
CA PHE A 356 38.87 -28.09 -22.36
C PHE A 356 39.25 -26.63 -22.71
N ILE A 357 38.96 -25.70 -21.78
CA ILE A 357 39.38 -24.30 -21.88
C ILE A 357 40.53 -24.02 -20.93
#